data_36a8a9da586639731a8021a3f483d67a
#
_entry.id   36a8a9da586639731a8021a3f483d67a
#
_cell.length_a   1.000
_cell.length_b   1.000
_cell.length_c   1.000
_cell.angle_alpha   90.00
_cell.angle_beta   90.00
_cell.angle_gamma   90.00
#
_symmetry.space_group_name_H-M   'P 1'
#
loop_
_entity.id
_entity.type
_entity.pdbx_description
1 polymer ?
#
loop_
_entity_poly.entity_id
_entity_poly.type
_entity_poly.pdbx_seq_one_letter_code
_entity_poly.pdbx_strand_id
1 'polypeptide(L)'
;MTIQQALETIHQKLQTFTQLAHRPKSAVTLLAVSKTKPNEAILEAYQAGQKAFGENYVQEGVDKIQYFEAQNIQLEWHFIGPLQSNKTRLVAEHFDWMQTLERAKIAVRLNEQRPANKAPLNVLIQINISDEASKSGIQPSQMIELAKHIENLPHLRLRGLMAIPAPTDNIAEQEAAFSQMEQLFEQLKVAFPHQQIDTLSMGMTDDMQSAIKCGSTMVRIGTAIFGARIY
;
A
#
# COMPACT_ATOMS: atom_id res chain seq x y z
N MET A 1 -11.11 -17.35 -16.33
CA MET A 1 -10.87 -15.89 -16.48
C MET A 1 -9.38 -15.65 -16.56
N THR A 2 -8.91 -14.92 -17.57
CA THR A 2 -7.49 -14.53 -17.66
C THR A 2 -7.20 -13.38 -16.70
N ILE A 3 -5.92 -13.17 -16.42
CA ILE A 3 -5.48 -12.02 -15.60
C ILE A 3 -5.89 -10.70 -16.27
N GLN A 4 -5.77 -10.60 -17.60
CA GLN A 4 -6.22 -9.42 -18.35
C GLN A 4 -7.71 -9.16 -18.13
N GLN A 5 -8.56 -10.19 -18.26
CA GLN A 5 -10.00 -10.07 -18.04
C GLN A 5 -10.32 -9.67 -16.59
N ALA A 6 -9.59 -10.24 -15.63
CA ALA A 6 -9.74 -9.89 -14.22
C ALA A 6 -9.41 -8.42 -13.96
N LEU A 7 -8.31 -7.93 -14.53
CA LEU A 7 -7.91 -6.52 -14.42
C LEU A 7 -8.96 -5.59 -15.05
N GLU A 8 -9.47 -5.93 -16.21
CA GLU A 8 -10.55 -5.16 -16.88
C GLU A 8 -11.79 -5.07 -15.98
N THR A 9 -12.21 -6.20 -15.40
CA THR A 9 -13.36 -6.27 -14.49
C THR A 9 -13.14 -5.36 -13.26
N ILE A 10 -11.94 -5.41 -12.67
CA ILE A 10 -11.61 -4.59 -11.50
C ILE A 10 -11.59 -3.12 -11.86
N HIS A 11 -10.99 -2.74 -12.98
CA HIS A 11 -10.97 -1.35 -13.43
C HIS A 11 -12.37 -0.80 -13.69
N GLN A 12 -13.27 -1.60 -14.22
CA GLN A 12 -14.69 -1.23 -14.38
C GLN A 12 -15.35 -0.98 -13.02
N LYS A 13 -15.10 -1.85 -12.03
CA LYS A 13 -15.62 -1.64 -10.66
C LYS A 13 -15.05 -0.37 -10.04
N LEU A 14 -13.74 -0.13 -10.17
CA LEU A 14 -13.10 1.08 -9.66
C LEU A 14 -13.72 2.33 -10.29
N GLN A 15 -13.94 2.33 -11.60
CA GLN A 15 -14.58 3.43 -12.30
C GLN A 15 -16.00 3.67 -11.79
N THR A 16 -16.78 2.61 -11.62
CA THR A 16 -18.14 2.70 -11.09
C THR A 16 -18.15 3.26 -9.67
N PHE A 17 -17.29 2.77 -8.79
CA PHE A 17 -17.27 3.21 -7.40
C PHE A 17 -16.74 4.64 -7.24
N THR A 18 -15.75 5.05 -8.02
CA THR A 18 -15.28 6.45 -8.01
C THR A 18 -16.37 7.40 -8.52
N GLN A 19 -17.09 7.00 -9.56
CA GLN A 19 -18.21 7.78 -10.08
C GLN A 19 -19.36 7.92 -9.06
N LEU A 20 -19.73 6.84 -8.39
CA LEU A 20 -20.76 6.86 -7.33
C LEU A 20 -20.32 7.73 -6.14
N ALA A 21 -19.02 7.82 -5.88
CA ALA A 21 -18.46 8.67 -4.82
C ALA A 21 -18.26 10.13 -5.27
N HIS A 22 -18.64 10.48 -6.49
CA HIS A 22 -18.44 11.82 -7.08
C HIS A 22 -16.97 12.24 -7.10
N ARG A 23 -16.08 11.28 -7.41
CA ARG A 23 -14.63 11.49 -7.44
C ARG A 23 -14.10 11.34 -8.87
N PRO A 24 -12.94 11.98 -9.20
CA PRO A 24 -12.30 11.80 -10.52
C PRO A 24 -11.91 10.34 -10.79
N LYS A 25 -11.88 9.93 -12.05
CA LYS A 25 -11.42 8.59 -12.46
C LYS A 25 -10.01 8.26 -11.94
N SER A 26 -9.15 9.28 -11.86
CA SER A 26 -7.76 9.15 -11.42
C SER A 26 -7.59 9.13 -9.89
N ALA A 27 -8.70 9.22 -9.14
CA ALA A 27 -8.64 9.33 -7.67
C ALA A 27 -8.07 8.09 -6.98
N VAL A 28 -8.24 6.90 -7.58
CA VAL A 28 -7.88 5.63 -6.96
C VAL A 28 -6.93 4.84 -7.85
N THR A 29 -5.82 4.41 -7.27
CA THR A 29 -4.83 3.54 -7.92
C THR A 29 -5.06 2.09 -7.49
N LEU A 30 -4.90 1.16 -8.42
CA LEU A 30 -4.91 -0.26 -8.14
C LEU A 30 -3.50 -0.76 -7.84
N LEU A 31 -3.31 -1.34 -6.67
CA LEU A 31 -2.12 -2.11 -6.33
C LEU A 31 -2.45 -3.60 -6.49
N ALA A 32 -1.76 -4.28 -7.41
CA ALA A 32 -1.92 -5.72 -7.61
C ALA A 32 -1.08 -6.47 -6.58
N VAL A 33 -1.74 -7.22 -5.69
CA VAL A 33 -1.05 -7.99 -4.65
C VAL A 33 -0.62 -9.32 -5.24
N SER A 34 0.69 -9.45 -5.46
CA SER A 34 1.32 -10.57 -6.20
C SER A 34 2.02 -11.59 -5.31
N LYS A 35 1.87 -11.47 -3.98
CA LYS A 35 2.46 -12.44 -3.04
C LYS A 35 2.08 -13.87 -3.42
N THR A 36 3.03 -14.80 -3.31
CA THR A 36 2.88 -16.23 -3.64
C THR A 36 2.59 -16.54 -5.11
N LYS A 37 2.62 -15.57 -5.99
CA LYS A 37 2.37 -15.77 -7.41
C LYS A 37 3.68 -15.84 -8.20
N PRO A 38 3.73 -16.64 -9.27
CA PRO A 38 4.93 -16.77 -10.09
C PRO A 38 5.19 -15.52 -10.94
N ASN A 39 6.44 -15.38 -11.41
CA ASN A 39 6.83 -14.26 -12.27
C ASN A 39 5.99 -14.19 -13.55
N GLU A 40 5.57 -15.33 -14.10
CA GLU A 40 4.74 -15.40 -15.30
C GLU A 40 3.39 -14.69 -15.11
N ALA A 41 2.78 -14.81 -13.91
CA ALA A 41 1.53 -14.13 -13.59
C ALA A 41 1.72 -12.61 -13.51
N ILE A 42 2.83 -12.16 -12.91
CA ILE A 42 3.18 -10.73 -12.84
C ILE A 42 3.44 -10.19 -14.25
N LEU A 43 4.16 -10.93 -15.09
CA LEU A 43 4.41 -10.54 -16.47
C LEU A 43 3.10 -10.40 -17.27
N GLU A 44 2.18 -11.33 -17.09
CA GLU A 44 0.86 -11.26 -17.74
C GLU A 44 0.09 -10.01 -17.30
N ALA A 45 0.09 -9.69 -16.00
CA ALA A 45 -0.52 -8.47 -15.48
C ALA A 45 0.16 -7.21 -16.04
N TYR A 46 1.48 -7.21 -16.12
CA TYR A 46 2.25 -6.11 -16.72
C TYR A 46 1.89 -5.91 -18.20
N GLN A 47 1.78 -6.97 -18.96
CA GLN A 47 1.39 -6.91 -20.38
C GLN A 47 -0.04 -6.37 -20.56
N ALA A 48 -0.89 -6.54 -19.55
CA ALA A 48 -2.23 -5.95 -19.51
C ALA A 48 -2.26 -4.52 -18.97
N GLY A 49 -1.08 -3.92 -18.68
CA GLY A 49 -0.95 -2.52 -18.27
C GLY A 49 -0.74 -2.28 -16.77
N GLN A 50 -0.70 -3.33 -15.94
CA GLN A 50 -0.46 -3.15 -14.50
C GLN A 50 1.02 -2.90 -14.22
N LYS A 51 1.32 -1.85 -13.46
CA LYS A 51 2.69 -1.45 -13.14
C LYS A 51 3.04 -1.50 -11.67
N ALA A 52 2.08 -1.38 -10.78
CA ALA A 52 2.28 -1.36 -9.33
C ALA A 52 1.90 -2.70 -8.72
N PHE A 53 2.83 -3.30 -7.98
CA PHE A 53 2.68 -4.62 -7.36
C PHE A 53 3.00 -4.57 -5.89
N GLY A 54 2.26 -5.34 -5.10
CA GLY A 54 2.44 -5.44 -3.65
C GLY A 54 2.93 -6.82 -3.22
N GLU A 55 3.98 -6.85 -2.41
CA GLU A 55 4.60 -8.06 -1.88
C GLU A 55 4.61 -8.04 -0.35
N ASN A 56 4.37 -9.20 0.25
CA ASN A 56 4.29 -9.35 1.70
C ASN A 56 5.53 -9.99 2.34
N TYR A 57 6.35 -10.66 1.54
CA TYR A 57 7.52 -11.41 2.01
C TYR A 57 8.78 -10.84 1.38
N VAL A 58 9.73 -10.46 2.22
CA VAL A 58 10.89 -9.66 1.78
C VAL A 58 11.69 -10.39 0.71
N GLN A 59 12.10 -11.64 0.97
CA GLN A 59 12.97 -12.37 0.04
C GLN A 59 12.25 -12.68 -1.28
N GLU A 60 10.99 -13.11 -1.20
CA GLU A 60 10.16 -13.33 -2.40
C GLU A 60 10.07 -12.06 -3.25
N GLY A 61 9.81 -10.91 -2.61
CA GLY A 61 9.72 -9.64 -3.31
C GLY A 61 11.04 -9.24 -3.96
N VAL A 62 12.16 -9.37 -3.24
CA VAL A 62 13.50 -9.05 -3.78
C VAL A 62 13.83 -9.93 -4.98
N ASP A 63 13.56 -11.22 -4.91
CA ASP A 63 13.81 -12.14 -6.03
C ASP A 63 13.01 -11.74 -7.27
N LYS A 64 11.76 -11.35 -7.09
CA LYS A 64 10.90 -10.85 -8.18
C LYS A 64 11.43 -9.54 -8.77
N ILE A 65 11.79 -8.59 -7.92
CA ILE A 65 12.34 -7.29 -8.35
C ILE A 65 13.58 -7.52 -9.21
N GLN A 66 14.52 -8.34 -8.74
CA GLN A 66 15.75 -8.64 -9.47
C GLN A 66 15.48 -9.36 -10.78
N TYR A 67 14.50 -10.28 -10.80
CA TYR A 67 14.10 -10.98 -12.03
C TYR A 67 13.63 -9.99 -13.10
N PHE A 68 12.74 -9.06 -12.76
CA PHE A 68 12.20 -8.09 -13.72
C PHE A 68 13.23 -7.03 -14.11
N GLU A 69 14.09 -6.60 -13.19
CA GLU A 69 15.19 -5.70 -13.51
C GLU A 69 16.15 -6.33 -14.54
N ALA A 70 16.44 -7.62 -14.41
CA ALA A 70 17.28 -8.35 -15.37
C ALA A 70 16.62 -8.45 -16.77
N GLN A 71 15.31 -8.33 -16.86
CA GLN A 71 14.54 -8.30 -18.11
C GLN A 71 14.37 -6.87 -18.66
N ASN A 72 14.96 -5.86 -18.01
CA ASN A 72 14.75 -4.43 -18.32
C ASN A 72 13.28 -4.01 -18.24
N ILE A 73 12.52 -4.64 -17.35
CA ILE A 73 11.14 -4.30 -17.07
C ILE A 73 11.10 -3.56 -15.73
N GLN A 74 10.71 -2.27 -15.77
CA GLN A 74 10.57 -1.45 -14.58
C GLN A 74 9.14 -1.51 -14.07
N LEU A 75 8.98 -2.02 -12.84
CA LEU A 75 7.72 -2.07 -12.13
C LEU A 75 7.84 -1.24 -10.86
N GLU A 76 6.70 -0.82 -10.31
CA GLU A 76 6.64 -0.13 -9.03
C GLU A 76 6.34 -1.16 -7.94
N TRP A 77 7.27 -1.32 -6.99
CA TRP A 77 7.19 -2.35 -5.98
C TRP A 77 6.88 -1.78 -4.60
N HIS A 78 5.77 -2.25 -4.04
CA HIS A 78 5.31 -1.89 -2.70
C HIS A 78 5.50 -3.06 -1.74
N PHE A 79 6.20 -2.83 -0.64
CA PHE A 79 6.23 -3.77 0.46
C PHE A 79 5.03 -3.50 1.37
N ILE A 80 4.16 -4.48 1.53
CA ILE A 80 2.89 -4.35 2.25
C ILE A 80 2.73 -5.39 3.37
N GLY A 81 3.79 -6.12 3.70
CA GLY A 81 3.81 -7.10 4.78
C GLY A 81 4.47 -6.59 6.05
N PRO A 82 4.43 -7.37 7.14
CA PRO A 82 5.16 -7.02 8.35
C PRO A 82 6.67 -7.04 8.09
N LEU A 83 7.39 -6.04 8.60
CA LEU A 83 8.83 -5.89 8.40
C LEU A 83 9.59 -6.10 9.70
N GLN A 84 10.36 -7.17 9.76
CA GLN A 84 11.30 -7.43 10.84
C GLN A 84 12.53 -6.55 10.73
N SER A 85 13.09 -6.11 11.86
CA SER A 85 14.23 -5.20 11.90
C SER A 85 15.49 -5.75 11.22
N ASN A 86 15.67 -7.07 11.18
CA ASN A 86 16.80 -7.70 10.50
C ASN A 86 16.61 -7.83 8.97
N LYS A 87 15.50 -7.41 8.43
CA LYS A 87 15.17 -7.46 6.99
C LYS A 87 15.02 -6.07 6.36
N THR A 88 15.20 -5.01 7.12
CA THR A 88 14.98 -3.62 6.65
C THR A 88 15.88 -3.26 5.48
N ARG A 89 17.14 -3.72 5.46
CA ARG A 89 18.08 -3.39 4.39
C ARG A 89 17.59 -3.82 3.02
N LEU A 90 17.03 -5.02 2.90
CA LEU A 90 16.55 -5.54 1.63
C LEU A 90 15.37 -4.70 1.11
N VAL A 91 14.49 -4.25 1.99
CA VAL A 91 13.39 -3.35 1.60
C VAL A 91 13.94 -1.98 1.20
N ALA A 92 14.85 -1.41 1.98
CA ALA A 92 15.46 -0.12 1.68
C ALA A 92 16.22 -0.11 0.35
N GLU A 93 16.86 -1.21 -0.03
CA GLU A 93 17.67 -1.29 -1.25
C GLU A 93 16.86 -1.57 -2.51
N HIS A 94 15.70 -2.24 -2.40
CA HIS A 94 15.02 -2.81 -3.57
C HIS A 94 13.61 -2.25 -3.84
N PHE A 95 12.85 -1.89 -2.82
CA PHE A 95 11.46 -1.47 -2.97
C PHE A 95 11.34 0.04 -3.26
N ASP A 96 10.21 0.43 -3.85
CA ASP A 96 9.88 1.83 -4.12
C ASP A 96 8.99 2.42 -3.02
N TRP A 97 8.18 1.57 -2.39
CA TRP A 97 7.26 1.92 -1.32
C TRP A 97 7.33 0.91 -0.18
N MET A 98 7.11 1.39 1.03
CA MET A 98 6.93 0.57 2.23
C MET A 98 5.71 1.09 2.99
N GLN A 99 4.63 0.29 3.03
CA GLN A 99 3.32 0.75 3.49
C GLN A 99 3.01 0.39 4.95
N THR A 100 3.90 -0.33 5.62
CA THR A 100 3.62 -0.91 6.94
C THR A 100 4.50 -0.33 8.04
N LEU A 101 4.84 0.96 7.90
CA LEU A 101 5.69 1.62 8.88
C LEU A 101 4.91 1.90 10.16
N GLU A 102 5.40 1.38 11.28
CA GLU A 102 4.74 1.48 12.58
C GLU A 102 5.69 1.80 13.74
N ARG A 103 7.01 1.90 13.48
CA ARG A 103 7.99 2.20 14.54
C ARG A 103 9.08 3.14 14.03
N ALA A 104 9.43 4.11 14.87
CA ALA A 104 10.53 5.04 14.57
C ALA A 104 11.86 4.32 14.32
N LYS A 105 12.15 3.25 15.05
CA LYS A 105 13.36 2.45 14.88
C LYS A 105 13.48 1.89 13.45
N ILE A 106 12.37 1.38 12.91
CA ILE A 106 12.34 0.85 11.53
C ILE A 106 12.54 1.98 10.53
N ALA A 107 11.91 3.14 10.75
CA ALA A 107 12.09 4.30 9.90
C ALA A 107 13.55 4.74 9.82
N VAL A 108 14.23 4.83 10.97
CA VAL A 108 15.65 5.21 11.03
C VAL A 108 16.52 4.22 10.26
N ARG A 109 16.30 2.90 10.44
CA ARG A 109 17.04 1.86 9.72
C ARG A 109 16.83 1.93 8.21
N LEU A 110 15.60 2.09 7.76
CA LEU A 110 15.27 2.24 6.33
C LEU A 110 15.98 3.47 5.75
N ASN A 111 15.96 4.59 6.46
CA ASN A 111 16.64 5.80 6.03
C ASN A 111 18.16 5.62 5.89
N GLU A 112 18.80 5.03 6.89
CA GLU A 112 20.24 4.78 6.88
C GLU A 112 20.66 3.80 5.78
N GLN A 113 19.82 2.83 5.47
CA GLN A 113 20.11 1.75 4.53
C GLN A 113 19.68 2.05 3.08
N ARG A 114 18.84 3.07 2.88
CA ARG A 114 18.42 3.46 1.52
C ARG A 114 19.62 4.01 0.76
N PRO A 115 19.97 3.45 -0.42
CA PRO A 115 21.09 3.97 -1.21
C PRO A 115 20.87 5.44 -1.61
N ALA A 116 21.92 6.25 -1.43
CA ALA A 116 21.85 7.68 -1.72
C ALA A 116 21.61 8.01 -3.20
N ASN A 117 21.94 7.08 -4.11
CA ASN A 117 21.70 7.21 -5.55
C ASN A 117 20.28 6.83 -5.97
N LYS A 118 19.47 6.35 -5.05
CA LYS A 118 18.05 6.07 -5.30
C LYS A 118 17.17 7.23 -4.83
N ALA A 119 16.00 7.38 -5.46
CA ALA A 119 14.97 8.27 -4.94
C ALA A 119 14.61 7.88 -3.49
N PRO A 120 14.16 8.82 -2.65
CA PRO A 120 13.71 8.48 -1.32
C PRO A 120 12.65 7.38 -1.35
N LEU A 121 12.70 6.47 -0.37
CA LEU A 121 11.70 5.42 -0.22
C LEU A 121 10.37 6.06 0.21
N ASN A 122 9.32 5.82 -0.56
CA ASN A 122 7.98 6.27 -0.19
C ASN A 122 7.45 5.41 0.95
N VAL A 123 6.99 6.03 2.03
CA VAL A 123 6.49 5.30 3.20
C VAL A 123 5.09 5.75 3.58
N LEU A 124 4.29 4.80 4.04
CA LEU A 124 2.99 5.04 4.67
C LEU A 124 3.05 4.58 6.12
N ILE A 125 2.41 5.32 7.00
CA ILE A 125 2.22 4.90 8.39
C ILE A 125 1.02 3.98 8.45
N GLN A 126 1.21 2.78 9.00
CA GLN A 126 0.10 1.85 9.21
C GLN A 126 -0.60 2.17 10.52
N ILE A 127 -1.92 2.38 10.43
CA ILE A 127 -2.80 2.65 11.57
C ILE A 127 -3.60 1.40 11.93
N ASN A 128 -3.60 1.03 13.19
CA ASN A 128 -4.49 -0.01 13.74
C ASN A 128 -5.85 0.63 14.03
N ILE A 129 -6.70 0.70 13.03
CA ILE A 129 -7.97 1.42 13.11
C ILE A 129 -9.07 0.64 13.84
N SER A 130 -8.95 -0.67 13.89
CA SER A 130 -9.95 -1.53 14.53
C SER A 130 -9.64 -1.83 15.99
N ASP A 131 -8.56 -1.26 16.53
CA ASP A 131 -8.09 -1.44 17.91
C ASP A 131 -7.95 -2.92 18.32
N GLU A 132 -7.50 -3.75 17.40
CA GLU A 132 -7.23 -5.16 17.68
C GLU A 132 -5.77 -5.33 18.15
N ALA A 133 -5.58 -5.81 19.37
CA ALA A 133 -4.26 -6.00 19.98
C ALA A 133 -3.34 -6.93 19.17
N SER A 134 -3.91 -7.85 18.39
CA SER A 134 -3.17 -8.81 17.56
C SER A 134 -2.80 -8.29 16.18
N LYS A 135 -3.28 -7.11 15.77
CA LYS A 135 -3.01 -6.53 14.45
C LYS A 135 -1.90 -5.51 14.50
N SER A 136 -1.21 -5.40 13.36
CA SER A 136 -0.15 -4.43 13.14
C SER A 136 -0.70 -3.01 13.01
N GLY A 137 0.18 -2.05 13.19
CA GLY A 137 -0.13 -0.64 13.10
C GLY A 137 -0.09 0.05 14.45
N ILE A 138 0.03 1.37 14.41
CA ILE A 138 0.02 2.20 15.62
C ILE A 138 -1.39 2.69 15.92
N GLN A 139 -1.60 3.11 17.16
CA GLN A 139 -2.83 3.79 17.54
C GLN A 139 -2.93 5.16 16.84
N PRO A 140 -4.14 5.63 16.52
CA PRO A 140 -4.32 6.95 15.91
C PRO A 140 -3.64 8.09 16.67
N SER A 141 -3.62 8.03 18.00
CA SER A 141 -2.98 9.04 18.85
C SER A 141 -1.46 9.13 18.70
N GLN A 142 -0.81 8.12 18.13
CA GLN A 142 0.64 8.06 17.93
C GLN A 142 1.07 8.54 16.53
N MET A 143 0.14 8.84 15.65
CA MET A 143 0.41 9.15 14.23
C MET A 143 1.31 10.37 14.06
N ILE A 144 0.99 11.48 14.71
CA ILE A 144 1.72 12.74 14.56
C ILE A 144 3.16 12.61 15.08
N GLU A 145 3.36 11.91 16.19
CA GLU A 145 4.69 11.68 16.75
C GLU A 145 5.57 10.88 15.79
N LEU A 146 5.04 9.78 15.24
CA LEU A 146 5.80 8.99 14.26
C LEU A 146 6.09 9.79 12.99
N ALA A 147 5.13 10.57 12.51
CA ALA A 147 5.31 11.44 11.35
C ALA A 147 6.43 12.47 11.58
N LYS A 148 6.54 13.03 12.77
CA LYS A 148 7.63 13.95 13.13
C LYS A 148 9.01 13.28 13.04
N HIS A 149 9.12 12.03 13.45
CA HIS A 149 10.37 11.27 13.28
C HIS A 149 10.72 11.09 11.80
N ILE A 150 9.74 10.77 10.96
CA ILE A 150 9.95 10.53 9.54
C ILE A 150 10.33 11.82 8.79
N GLU A 151 9.75 12.95 9.18
CA GLU A 151 9.98 14.26 8.56
C GLU A 151 11.47 14.61 8.46
N ASN A 152 12.26 14.22 9.44
CA ASN A 152 13.69 14.52 9.53
C ASN A 152 14.59 13.48 8.85
N LEU A 153 14.01 12.49 8.16
CA LEU A 153 14.75 11.41 7.51
C LEU A 153 14.78 11.64 5.99
N PRO A 154 15.91 12.15 5.44
CA PRO A 154 15.95 12.64 4.06
C PRO A 154 15.83 11.55 2.99
N HIS A 155 16.12 10.29 3.33
CA HIS A 155 16.01 9.18 2.38
C HIS A 155 14.64 8.48 2.43
N LEU A 156 13.72 8.99 3.23
CA LEU A 156 12.32 8.60 3.25
C LEU A 156 11.44 9.76 2.78
N ARG A 157 10.31 9.42 2.18
CA ARG A 157 9.27 10.39 1.83
C ARG A 157 7.96 9.91 2.43
N LEU A 158 7.43 10.64 3.41
CA LEU A 158 6.12 10.33 3.98
C LEU A 158 5.03 10.69 2.96
N ARG A 159 4.25 9.69 2.55
CA ARG A 159 3.21 9.85 1.53
C ARG A 159 1.79 9.76 2.09
N GLY A 160 1.61 9.24 3.29
CA GLY A 160 0.29 9.11 3.87
C GLY A 160 0.14 7.94 4.82
N LEU A 161 -1.03 7.30 4.77
CA LEU A 161 -1.45 6.27 5.71
C LEU A 161 -1.89 4.99 5.00
N MET A 162 -1.84 3.89 5.75
CA MET A 162 -2.36 2.60 5.34
C MET A 162 -3.16 1.96 6.48
N ALA A 163 -4.22 1.25 6.16
CA ALA A 163 -4.97 0.47 7.13
C ALA A 163 -5.50 -0.83 6.55
N ILE A 164 -5.60 -1.84 7.43
CA ILE A 164 -6.28 -3.10 7.18
C ILE A 164 -7.30 -3.28 8.31
N PRO A 165 -8.53 -2.73 8.17
CA PRO A 165 -9.53 -2.88 9.20
C PRO A 165 -9.95 -4.33 9.42
N ALA A 166 -10.57 -4.62 10.57
CA ALA A 166 -11.17 -5.92 10.82
C ALA A 166 -12.19 -6.26 9.73
N PRO A 167 -12.18 -7.48 9.19
CA PRO A 167 -13.16 -7.88 8.18
C PRO A 167 -14.57 -7.82 8.75
N THR A 168 -15.50 -7.25 8.00
CA THR A 168 -16.92 -7.21 8.34
C THR A 168 -17.74 -7.08 7.06
N ASP A 169 -18.91 -7.72 7.03
CA ASP A 169 -19.88 -7.58 5.93
C ASP A 169 -20.83 -6.40 6.16
N ASN A 170 -20.76 -5.77 7.33
CA ASN A 170 -21.61 -4.62 7.67
C ASN A 170 -21.05 -3.35 7.04
N ILE A 171 -21.78 -2.78 6.08
CA ILE A 171 -21.36 -1.59 5.36
C ILE A 171 -21.17 -0.39 6.30
N ALA A 172 -22.03 -0.22 7.30
CA ALA A 172 -21.90 0.88 8.25
C ALA A 172 -20.61 0.78 9.08
N GLU A 173 -20.23 -0.43 9.48
CA GLU A 173 -18.96 -0.66 10.19
C GLU A 173 -17.75 -0.41 9.29
N GLN A 174 -17.80 -0.85 8.02
CA GLN A 174 -16.76 -0.54 7.03
C GLN A 174 -16.59 0.97 6.87
N GLU A 175 -17.68 1.68 6.64
CA GLU A 175 -17.66 3.13 6.45
C GLU A 175 -17.18 3.87 7.70
N ALA A 176 -17.55 3.41 8.89
CA ALA A 176 -17.07 4.01 10.15
C ALA A 176 -15.54 3.94 10.26
N ALA A 177 -14.95 2.77 10.01
CA ALA A 177 -13.51 2.58 10.05
C ALA A 177 -12.79 3.43 8.99
N PHE A 178 -13.27 3.39 7.75
CA PHE A 178 -12.64 4.14 6.65
C PHE A 178 -12.83 5.66 6.79
N SER A 179 -13.96 6.13 7.32
CA SER A 179 -14.17 7.54 7.61
C SER A 179 -13.22 8.06 8.68
N GLN A 180 -12.93 7.25 9.69
CA GLN A 180 -11.93 7.60 10.70
C GLN A 180 -10.54 7.70 10.07
N MET A 181 -10.19 6.81 9.15
CA MET A 181 -8.93 6.89 8.40
C MET A 181 -8.85 8.16 7.54
N GLU A 182 -9.92 8.54 6.89
CA GLU A 182 -9.99 9.77 6.10
C GLU A 182 -9.72 11.00 6.98
N GLN A 183 -10.33 11.06 8.17
CA GLN A 183 -10.09 12.14 9.13
C GLN A 183 -8.63 12.21 9.56
N LEU A 184 -8.01 11.07 9.86
CA LEU A 184 -6.58 11.00 10.22
C LEU A 184 -5.69 11.46 9.06
N PHE A 185 -6.03 11.08 7.85
CA PHE A 185 -5.32 11.49 6.65
C PHE A 185 -5.37 13.01 6.45
N GLU A 186 -6.53 13.63 6.63
CA GLU A 186 -6.66 15.09 6.57
C GLU A 186 -5.89 15.79 7.70
N GLN A 187 -5.90 15.24 8.91
CA GLN A 187 -5.09 15.75 10.03
C GLN A 187 -3.59 15.68 9.70
N LEU A 188 -3.14 14.61 9.08
CA LEU A 188 -1.74 14.46 8.67
C LEU A 188 -1.34 15.52 7.64
N LYS A 189 -2.17 15.78 6.65
CA LYS A 189 -1.94 16.83 5.65
C LYS A 189 -1.79 18.20 6.28
N VAL A 190 -2.67 18.53 7.21
CA VAL A 190 -2.64 19.84 7.89
C VAL A 190 -1.39 19.99 8.76
N ALA A 191 -1.00 18.92 9.46
CA ALA A 191 0.16 18.94 10.34
C ALA A 191 1.49 18.99 9.58
N PHE A 192 1.54 18.45 8.35
CA PHE A 192 2.75 18.36 7.55
C PHE A 192 2.54 18.91 6.13
N PRO A 193 2.27 20.23 6.00
CA PRO A 193 1.89 20.83 4.71
C PRO A 193 3.02 20.83 3.68
N HIS A 194 4.28 20.64 4.10
CA HIS A 194 5.44 20.57 3.20
C HIS A 194 5.75 19.14 2.75
N GLN A 195 5.07 18.13 3.30
CA GLN A 195 5.18 16.75 2.87
C GLN A 195 4.16 16.48 1.74
N GLN A 196 4.50 15.55 0.86
CA GLN A 196 3.61 15.11 -0.22
C GLN A 196 2.61 14.06 0.30
N ILE A 197 1.69 14.47 1.16
CA ILE A 197 0.68 13.57 1.74
C ILE A 197 -0.47 13.42 0.75
N ASP A 198 -0.42 12.36 -0.04
CA ASP A 198 -1.34 12.15 -1.16
C ASP A 198 -1.87 10.71 -1.27
N THR A 199 -1.46 9.80 -0.37
CA THR A 199 -1.78 8.39 -0.49
C THR A 199 -2.46 7.86 0.77
N LEU A 200 -3.69 7.40 0.60
CA LEU A 200 -4.46 6.70 1.63
C LEU A 200 -4.75 5.29 1.11
N SER A 201 -3.90 4.34 1.52
CA SER A 201 -3.97 2.94 1.11
C SER A 201 -4.92 2.18 2.02
N MET A 202 -6.11 1.94 1.56
CA MET A 202 -7.13 1.17 2.28
C MET A 202 -8.14 0.62 1.28
N GLY A 203 -8.71 -0.54 1.61
CA GLY A 203 -9.67 -1.22 0.76
C GLY A 203 -9.07 -2.40 0.01
N MET A 204 -9.81 -3.49 0.04
CA MET A 204 -9.54 -4.75 -0.64
C MET A 204 -10.78 -5.18 -1.42
N THR A 205 -10.81 -6.39 -1.96
CA THR A 205 -11.90 -6.85 -2.83
C THR A 205 -13.29 -6.66 -2.20
N ASP A 206 -13.44 -7.02 -0.93
CA ASP A 206 -14.77 -7.09 -0.30
C ASP A 206 -15.25 -5.76 0.29
N ASP A 207 -14.36 -4.78 0.48
CA ASP A 207 -14.69 -3.51 1.10
C ASP A 207 -14.26 -2.28 0.29
N MET A 208 -13.77 -2.48 -0.94
CA MET A 208 -13.24 -1.36 -1.73
C MET A 208 -14.28 -0.30 -2.04
N GLN A 209 -15.55 -0.64 -2.18
CA GLN A 209 -16.59 0.37 -2.44
C GLN A 209 -16.72 1.32 -1.27
N SER A 210 -16.76 0.80 -0.04
CA SER A 210 -16.80 1.61 1.18
C SER A 210 -15.53 2.44 1.34
N ALA A 211 -14.36 1.85 1.05
CA ALA A 211 -13.08 2.54 1.12
C ALA A 211 -13.01 3.71 0.14
N ILE A 212 -13.44 3.52 -1.11
CA ILE A 212 -13.45 4.56 -2.13
C ILE A 212 -14.42 5.68 -1.76
N LYS A 213 -15.60 5.33 -1.26
CA LYS A 213 -16.57 6.32 -0.76
C LYS A 213 -15.98 7.19 0.34
N CYS A 214 -15.12 6.63 1.19
CA CYS A 214 -14.50 7.32 2.33
C CYS A 214 -13.11 7.87 2.02
N GLY A 215 -12.72 8.04 0.76
CA GLY A 215 -11.52 8.79 0.40
C GLY A 215 -10.28 7.96 0.08
N SER A 216 -10.36 6.62 0.02
CA SER A 216 -9.20 5.80 -0.40
C SER A 216 -8.61 6.30 -1.72
N THR A 217 -7.27 6.33 -1.80
CA THR A 217 -6.55 6.65 -3.03
C THR A 217 -5.86 5.44 -3.63
N MET A 218 -5.79 4.34 -2.90
CA MET A 218 -5.18 3.09 -3.35
C MET A 218 -5.91 1.91 -2.73
N VAL A 219 -6.31 0.96 -3.58
CA VAL A 219 -6.89 -0.32 -3.17
C VAL A 219 -5.93 -1.45 -3.49
N ARG A 220 -5.91 -2.49 -2.66
CA ARG A 220 -4.98 -3.62 -2.75
C ARG A 220 -5.77 -4.89 -3.06
N ILE A 221 -5.61 -5.39 -4.28
CA ILE A 221 -6.37 -6.52 -4.80
C ILE A 221 -5.42 -7.65 -5.21
N GLY A 222 -5.66 -8.84 -4.71
CA GLY A 222 -4.84 -10.03 -5.02
C GLY A 222 -5.64 -11.14 -5.68
N THR A 223 -6.43 -11.86 -4.92
CA THR A 223 -7.16 -13.06 -5.38
C THR A 223 -8.06 -12.77 -6.57
N ALA A 224 -8.71 -11.62 -6.62
CA ALA A 224 -9.57 -11.24 -7.72
C ALA A 224 -8.82 -11.01 -9.04
N ILE A 225 -7.50 -10.78 -8.98
CA ILE A 225 -6.63 -10.65 -10.16
C ILE A 225 -6.00 -11.99 -10.51
N PHE A 226 -5.35 -12.63 -9.54
CA PHE A 226 -4.45 -13.76 -9.76
C PHE A 226 -5.06 -15.12 -9.43
N GLY A 227 -6.28 -15.17 -8.88
CA GLY A 227 -6.91 -16.39 -8.41
C GLY A 227 -6.47 -16.81 -7.00
N ALA A 228 -7.07 -17.89 -6.51
CA ALA A 228 -6.79 -18.41 -5.17
C ALA A 228 -5.33 -18.88 -5.04
N ARG A 229 -4.84 -18.92 -3.80
CA ARG A 229 -3.53 -19.49 -3.51
C ARG A 229 -3.56 -20.99 -3.76
N ILE A 230 -2.53 -21.49 -4.46
CA ILE A 230 -2.27 -22.93 -4.57
C ILE A 230 -1.27 -23.23 -3.46
N TYR A 231 -1.69 -24.07 -2.49
CA TYR A 231 -0.82 -24.54 -1.38
C TYR A 231 -0.13 -25.84 -1.81
#